data_e29e0278f854567b2fb1642245ec6201
#
_entry.id   e29e0278f854567b2fb1642245ec6201
#
_cell.length_a   1.000
_cell.length_b   1.000
_cell.length_c   1.000
_cell.angle_alpha   90.00
_cell.angle_beta   90.00
_cell.angle_gamma   90.00
#
_symmetry.space_group_name_H-M   'P 1'
#
loop_
_entity.id
_entity.type
_entity.pdbx_description
1 polymer ?
#
loop_
_entity_poly.entity_id
_entity_poly.type
_entity_poly.pdbx_seq_one_letter_code
_entity_poly.pdbx_strand_id
1 'polypeptide(L)'
;TVILDQLFKNTDVLYEIKDRQISLKREELPTEQRPQDSKQQKRKLVGTVTDASSSDPLVGVSISVKNSPGTGTITDLDGKFSIEVSNNTELTFSYIGYKQQVLSVGDLGVLKVKMQSDNEVLDEVVVVGAGTQKKVSVTGAISTVKGVELRAPSSSLTNNLTGKLAGVVSMTTSGEPGSVSDFYIRGIGTFGGRATPLILMDDIEISSGDLNNIPTESIASFSILKDASATAIYGARGANGVLLIKTKDGMENTRAQINITFENSFLRPANTLKFVDGPTFMNMYNEALVTRTPSATPKYSDDVIEYTRSGINPYVYPNVDWYDLLFKNSTMNQRANINVQGGSSKVTYYMSLQANHDSGMLNSPKRYSFDTNINRWEYIFQSNISYKMTPTTTVELRMNDQIGYAKGPSFSTSDLFYLTYNTNPVAFPASFPAEEGDKHIRFGGAMLSGNSMYNNPYAYMINNFRGSNHNTINTSVRINQNFDFVTKGLSASILVNWKNYSNSSYTKSLAPYYYRVQDGSWNVDSPDLYALEQLTSGSEYISQSDIERYQDNTFYMDGRINYSRQFGRHAVSGMLMYMMREY
;
A
#
# COMPACT_ATOMS: atom_id res chain seq x y z
N THR A 1 -32.94 5.19 35.59
CA THR A 1 -34.27 4.60 35.26
C THR A 1 -35.06 5.56 34.39
N VAL A 2 -35.32 6.82 34.73
CA VAL A 2 -36.18 7.77 33.96
C VAL A 2 -35.80 7.86 32.46
N ILE A 3 -34.52 7.83 32.11
CA ILE A 3 -34.06 7.90 30.74
C ILE A 3 -34.37 6.58 30.00
N LEU A 4 -34.21 5.43 30.65
CA LEU A 4 -34.50 4.12 30.06
C LEU A 4 -36.02 3.94 29.91
N ASP A 5 -36.82 4.41 30.84
CA ASP A 5 -38.30 4.42 30.74
C ASP A 5 -38.78 5.24 29.53
N GLN A 6 -38.10 6.36 29.25
CA GLN A 6 -38.42 7.19 28.05
C GLN A 6 -37.94 6.56 26.74
N LEU A 7 -36.80 5.88 26.77
CA LEU A 7 -36.17 5.29 25.60
C LEU A 7 -36.94 4.05 25.11
N PHE A 8 -37.50 3.26 26.02
CA PHE A 8 -38.23 2.03 25.71
C PHE A 8 -39.76 2.19 25.80
N LYS A 9 -40.26 3.41 26.07
CA LYS A 9 -41.68 3.72 26.06
C LYS A 9 -42.27 3.54 24.67
N ASN A 10 -43.18 2.63 24.49
CA ASN A 10 -43.77 2.20 23.22
C ASN A 10 -42.90 1.24 22.37
N THR A 11 -41.97 0.52 23.00
CA THR A 11 -41.27 -0.61 22.36
C THR A 11 -41.63 -1.90 23.10
N ASP A 12 -41.46 -3.04 22.43
CA ASP A 12 -41.67 -4.40 22.96
C ASP A 12 -40.46 -4.90 23.78
N VAL A 13 -39.65 -3.97 24.31
CA VAL A 13 -38.43 -4.27 25.07
C VAL A 13 -38.62 -3.92 26.54
N LEU A 14 -38.53 -4.95 27.39
CA LEU A 14 -38.45 -4.82 28.85
C LEU A 14 -36.97 -4.77 29.27
N TYR A 15 -36.64 -3.96 30.22
CA TYR A 15 -35.29 -3.92 30.77
C TYR A 15 -35.30 -4.21 32.28
N GLU A 16 -34.27 -4.87 32.75
CA GLU A 16 -34.02 -5.16 34.17
C GLU A 16 -32.62 -4.67 34.53
N ILE A 17 -32.53 -3.90 35.63
CA ILE A 17 -31.27 -3.40 36.16
C ILE A 17 -30.91 -4.27 37.35
N LYS A 18 -29.75 -4.96 37.26
CA LYS A 18 -29.19 -5.73 38.36
C LYS A 18 -27.74 -5.28 38.58
N ASP A 19 -27.49 -4.73 39.76
CA ASP A 19 -26.21 -4.10 40.13
C ASP A 19 -25.83 -2.96 39.16
N ARG A 20 -24.83 -3.13 38.29
CA ARG A 20 -24.38 -2.16 37.30
C ARG A 20 -24.62 -2.62 35.85
N GLN A 21 -25.45 -3.64 35.63
CA GLN A 21 -25.76 -4.18 34.32
C GLN A 21 -27.23 -3.96 33.98
N ILE A 22 -27.49 -3.68 32.70
CA ILE A 22 -28.84 -3.53 32.15
C ILE A 22 -29.06 -4.71 31.22
N SER A 23 -30.05 -5.55 31.56
CA SER A 23 -30.49 -6.64 30.70
C SER A 23 -31.75 -6.23 29.95
N LEU A 24 -31.75 -6.43 28.64
CA LEU A 24 -32.90 -6.17 27.78
C LEU A 24 -33.58 -7.49 27.45
N LYS A 25 -34.91 -7.57 27.62
CA LYS A 25 -35.74 -8.70 27.20
C LYS A 25 -36.85 -8.19 26.29
N ARG A 26 -37.21 -8.99 25.32
CA ARG A 26 -38.38 -8.71 24.47
C ARG A 26 -39.63 -9.27 25.17
N GLU A 27 -40.71 -8.50 25.19
CA GLU A 27 -42.00 -8.92 25.71
C GLU A 27 -42.58 -9.95 24.74
N GLU A 28 -42.70 -11.22 25.17
CA GLU A 28 -43.39 -12.25 24.38
C GLU A 28 -44.90 -12.04 24.51
N LEU A 29 -45.54 -11.59 23.45
CA LEU A 29 -47.00 -11.52 23.36
C LEU A 29 -47.59 -12.94 23.50
N PRO A 30 -48.73 -13.11 24.20
CA PRO A 30 -49.37 -14.41 24.32
C PRO A 30 -49.79 -14.93 22.95
N THR A 31 -49.22 -16.02 22.54
CA THR A 31 -49.57 -16.69 21.27
C THR A 31 -50.95 -17.28 21.39
N GLU A 32 -51.91 -16.79 20.59
CA GLU A 32 -53.17 -17.47 20.36
C GLU A 32 -52.92 -18.94 19.98
N GLN A 33 -53.56 -19.84 20.70
CA GLN A 33 -53.51 -21.28 20.47
C GLN A 33 -54.03 -21.59 19.08
N ARG A 34 -53.17 -21.89 18.13
CA ARG A 34 -53.49 -22.68 16.94
C ARG A 34 -53.56 -24.15 17.28
N PRO A 35 -54.39 -24.93 16.59
CA PRO A 35 -54.63 -26.36 16.94
C PRO A 35 -53.34 -27.17 16.86
N GLN A 36 -53.19 -28.05 17.78
CA GLN A 36 -52.10 -29.04 17.89
C GLN A 36 -51.98 -29.82 16.58
N ASP A 37 -50.95 -29.52 15.81
CA ASP A 37 -50.45 -30.44 14.80
C ASP A 37 -49.65 -31.56 15.45
N SER A 38 -49.94 -32.74 15.02
CA SER A 38 -49.39 -34.01 15.46
C SER A 38 -47.90 -33.98 15.80
N LYS A 39 -47.50 -34.50 16.96
CA LYS A 39 -46.11 -34.79 17.33
C LYS A 39 -45.43 -35.58 16.22
N GLN A 40 -44.70 -34.90 15.31
CA GLN A 40 -43.77 -35.57 14.43
C GLN A 40 -42.64 -36.15 15.30
N GLN A 41 -42.55 -37.47 15.35
CA GLN A 41 -41.48 -38.19 16.05
C GLN A 41 -40.14 -37.78 15.44
N LYS A 42 -39.33 -37.03 16.21
CA LYS A 42 -37.94 -36.78 15.85
C LYS A 42 -37.19 -38.09 15.92
N ARG A 43 -36.45 -38.40 14.89
CA ARG A 43 -35.59 -39.57 14.83
C ARG A 43 -34.13 -39.16 14.66
N LYS A 44 -33.22 -39.96 15.16
CA LYS A 44 -31.79 -39.79 14.99
C LYS A 44 -31.37 -40.32 13.63
N LEU A 45 -30.93 -39.44 12.73
CA LEU A 45 -30.34 -39.78 11.45
C LEU A 45 -28.83 -39.81 11.60
N VAL A 46 -28.18 -40.85 11.13
CA VAL A 46 -26.73 -40.98 11.06
C VAL A 46 -26.31 -41.09 9.60
N GLY A 47 -25.11 -40.62 9.27
CA GLY A 47 -24.62 -40.73 7.89
C GLY A 47 -23.15 -40.49 7.78
N THR A 48 -22.66 -40.62 6.55
CA THR A 48 -21.27 -40.32 6.19
C THR A 48 -21.22 -39.41 4.97
N VAL A 49 -20.29 -38.46 4.97
CA VAL A 49 -20.02 -37.58 3.84
C VAL A 49 -18.63 -37.86 3.31
N THR A 50 -18.54 -38.15 2.02
CA THR A 50 -17.28 -38.45 1.33
C THR A 50 -17.12 -37.62 0.08
N ASP A 51 -15.88 -37.42 -0.38
CA ASP A 51 -15.57 -36.85 -1.69
C ASP A 51 -16.08 -37.79 -2.81
N ALA A 52 -16.69 -37.21 -3.84
CA ALA A 52 -17.27 -38.01 -4.95
C ALA A 52 -16.21 -38.62 -5.85
N SER A 53 -15.00 -38.07 -5.92
CA SER A 53 -13.90 -38.49 -6.81
C SER A 53 -12.94 -39.45 -6.10
N SER A 54 -12.48 -39.10 -4.89
CA SER A 54 -11.50 -39.88 -4.13
C SER A 54 -12.13 -40.86 -3.16
N SER A 55 -13.42 -40.67 -2.80
CA SER A 55 -14.13 -41.41 -1.75
C SER A 55 -13.54 -41.19 -0.34
N ASP A 56 -12.68 -40.21 -0.14
CA ASP A 56 -12.14 -39.86 1.17
C ASP A 56 -13.21 -39.24 2.08
N PRO A 57 -13.16 -39.46 3.40
CA PRO A 57 -14.09 -38.86 4.33
C PRO A 57 -13.87 -37.33 4.41
N LEU A 58 -14.95 -36.55 4.37
CA LEU A 58 -14.91 -35.08 4.48
C LEU A 58 -15.17 -34.66 5.92
N VAL A 59 -14.17 -34.11 6.57
CA VAL A 59 -14.18 -33.63 7.96
C VAL A 59 -14.69 -32.19 8.03
N GLY A 60 -15.61 -31.89 8.96
CA GLY A 60 -16.07 -30.52 9.17
C GLY A 60 -17.13 -30.02 8.17
N VAL A 61 -17.78 -30.90 7.43
CA VAL A 61 -18.92 -30.55 6.57
C VAL A 61 -20.06 -30.05 7.45
N SER A 62 -20.54 -28.82 7.16
CA SER A 62 -21.71 -28.27 7.86
C SER A 62 -23.01 -28.87 7.30
N ILE A 63 -23.84 -29.40 8.19
CA ILE A 63 -25.12 -29.99 7.87
C ILE A 63 -26.20 -29.23 8.63
N SER A 64 -27.10 -28.58 7.94
CA SER A 64 -28.18 -27.77 8.53
C SER A 64 -29.55 -28.18 8.01
N VAL A 65 -30.57 -28.03 8.85
CA VAL A 65 -31.97 -28.25 8.45
C VAL A 65 -32.44 -27.03 7.66
N LYS A 66 -32.87 -27.22 6.41
CA LYS A 66 -33.44 -26.17 5.60
C LYS A 66 -34.69 -25.59 6.29
N ASN A 67 -34.76 -24.25 6.40
CA ASN A 67 -35.82 -23.50 7.07
C ASN A 67 -35.88 -23.60 8.62
N SER A 68 -34.85 -24.14 9.28
CA SER A 68 -34.72 -24.13 10.75
C SER A 68 -33.37 -23.60 11.19
N PRO A 69 -33.16 -22.27 11.22
CA PRO A 69 -31.90 -21.66 11.67
C PRO A 69 -31.62 -22.05 13.11
N GLY A 70 -30.47 -22.70 13.33
CA GLY A 70 -30.02 -23.18 14.65
C GLY A 70 -30.04 -24.68 14.84
N THR A 71 -30.61 -25.49 13.93
CA THR A 71 -30.54 -26.94 13.97
C THR A 71 -29.56 -27.47 12.94
N GLY A 72 -28.38 -27.90 13.38
CA GLY A 72 -27.32 -28.40 12.50
C GLY A 72 -26.29 -29.24 13.25
N THR A 73 -25.40 -29.88 12.48
CA THR A 73 -24.26 -30.67 12.99
C THR A 73 -23.09 -30.54 12.00
N ILE A 74 -21.92 -31.03 12.39
CA ILE A 74 -20.75 -31.14 11.52
C ILE A 74 -20.25 -32.58 11.46
N THR A 75 -19.56 -32.95 10.39
CA THR A 75 -18.93 -34.28 10.28
C THR A 75 -17.66 -34.36 11.13
N ASP A 76 -17.43 -35.56 11.70
CA ASP A 76 -16.22 -35.92 12.45
C ASP A 76 -15.03 -36.31 11.54
N LEU A 77 -13.93 -36.80 12.15
CA LEU A 77 -12.69 -37.18 11.44
C LEU A 77 -12.89 -38.32 10.44
N ASP A 78 -13.93 -39.16 10.61
CA ASP A 78 -14.29 -40.23 9.70
C ASP A 78 -15.37 -39.79 8.68
N GLY A 79 -15.70 -38.49 8.62
CA GLY A 79 -16.78 -37.96 7.77
C GLY A 79 -18.19 -38.34 8.26
N LYS A 80 -18.34 -38.87 9.49
CA LYS A 80 -19.62 -39.29 10.04
C LYS A 80 -20.35 -38.11 10.70
N PHE A 81 -21.68 -38.12 10.63
CA PHE A 81 -22.54 -37.16 11.33
C PHE A 81 -23.74 -37.84 11.98
N SER A 82 -24.31 -37.12 12.93
CA SER A 82 -25.55 -37.48 13.58
C SER A 82 -26.40 -36.26 13.84
N ILE A 83 -27.67 -36.28 13.40
CA ILE A 83 -28.60 -35.17 13.56
C ILE A 83 -30.02 -35.68 13.87
N GLU A 84 -30.76 -34.97 14.72
CA GLU A 84 -32.16 -35.30 15.00
C GLU A 84 -33.07 -34.52 14.03
N VAL A 85 -33.85 -35.25 13.24
CA VAL A 85 -34.72 -34.67 12.20
C VAL A 85 -36.09 -35.32 12.21
N SER A 86 -37.09 -34.62 11.72
CA SER A 86 -38.42 -35.13 11.43
C SER A 86 -38.46 -35.81 10.05
N ASN A 87 -39.45 -36.67 9.82
CA ASN A 87 -39.64 -37.25 8.50
C ASN A 87 -39.87 -36.17 7.44
N ASN A 88 -39.33 -36.38 6.22
CA ASN A 88 -39.37 -35.45 5.08
C ASN A 88 -38.65 -34.10 5.30
N THR A 89 -37.63 -34.05 6.19
CA THR A 89 -36.80 -32.88 6.36
C THR A 89 -35.78 -32.77 5.23
N GLU A 90 -35.58 -31.57 4.70
CA GLU A 90 -34.47 -31.28 3.77
C GLU A 90 -33.23 -30.87 4.56
N LEU A 91 -32.12 -31.56 4.31
CA LEU A 91 -30.81 -31.23 4.85
C LEU A 91 -29.94 -30.56 3.80
N THR A 92 -29.30 -29.47 4.19
CA THR A 92 -28.33 -28.75 3.39
C THR A 92 -26.91 -29.10 3.85
N PHE A 93 -26.12 -29.65 2.94
CA PHE A 93 -24.70 -29.96 3.14
C PHE A 93 -23.85 -28.87 2.51
N SER A 94 -22.99 -28.24 3.29
CA SER A 94 -22.09 -27.15 2.83
C SER A 94 -20.68 -27.41 3.35
N TYR A 95 -19.69 -27.32 2.44
CA TYR A 95 -18.29 -27.46 2.78
C TYR A 95 -17.45 -26.55 1.84
N ILE A 96 -16.38 -25.95 2.36
CA ILE A 96 -15.53 -25.05 1.58
C ILE A 96 -14.87 -25.83 0.45
N GLY A 97 -15.05 -25.35 -0.80
CA GLY A 97 -14.53 -26.01 -2.00
C GLY A 97 -15.40 -27.14 -2.56
N TYR A 98 -16.65 -27.28 -2.10
CA TYR A 98 -17.61 -28.27 -2.57
C TYR A 98 -18.96 -27.65 -2.93
N LYS A 99 -19.65 -28.22 -3.93
CA LYS A 99 -21.01 -27.79 -4.32
C LYS A 99 -21.97 -28.07 -3.19
N GLN A 100 -22.71 -27.04 -2.78
CA GLN A 100 -23.76 -27.19 -1.80
C GLN A 100 -24.81 -28.18 -2.31
N GLN A 101 -25.19 -29.15 -1.50
CA GLN A 101 -26.23 -30.14 -1.82
C GLN A 101 -27.39 -30.03 -0.85
N VAL A 102 -28.61 -30.15 -1.36
CA VAL A 102 -29.82 -30.24 -0.55
C VAL A 102 -30.45 -31.61 -0.82
N LEU A 103 -30.59 -32.38 0.24
CA LEU A 103 -31.14 -33.75 0.18
C LEU A 103 -32.35 -33.85 1.08
N SER A 104 -33.43 -34.40 0.55
CA SER A 104 -34.62 -34.76 1.35
C SER A 104 -34.40 -36.09 2.06
N VAL A 105 -34.57 -36.08 3.36
CA VAL A 105 -34.42 -37.28 4.20
C VAL A 105 -35.78 -37.99 4.26
N GLY A 106 -35.97 -38.95 3.37
CA GLY A 106 -37.11 -39.86 3.43
C GLY A 106 -37.04 -40.77 4.67
N ASP A 107 -37.51 -42.00 4.59
CA ASP A 107 -37.52 -42.99 5.72
C ASP A 107 -36.16 -43.64 5.97
N LEU A 108 -35.06 -43.11 5.44
CA LEU A 108 -33.72 -43.66 5.56
C LEU A 108 -33.14 -43.40 6.96
N GLY A 109 -32.70 -44.47 7.65
CA GLY A 109 -32.00 -44.41 8.94
C GLY A 109 -30.51 -44.05 8.82
N VAL A 110 -29.90 -44.30 7.65
CA VAL A 110 -28.48 -43.99 7.36
C VAL A 110 -28.39 -43.30 6.02
N LEU A 111 -27.71 -42.14 5.97
CA LEU A 111 -27.53 -41.37 4.77
C LEU A 111 -26.05 -41.36 4.34
N LYS A 112 -25.78 -41.77 3.11
CA LYS A 112 -24.45 -41.65 2.49
C LYS A 112 -24.45 -40.51 1.47
N VAL A 113 -23.66 -39.47 1.71
CA VAL A 113 -23.60 -38.29 0.88
C VAL A 113 -22.24 -38.25 0.18
N LYS A 114 -22.24 -38.12 -1.14
CA LYS A 114 -21.04 -37.86 -1.93
C LYS A 114 -21.07 -36.42 -2.39
N MET A 115 -20.20 -35.60 -1.83
CA MET A 115 -20.09 -34.22 -2.24
C MET A 115 -19.14 -34.10 -3.44
N GLN A 116 -19.60 -33.44 -4.46
CA GLN A 116 -18.74 -33.07 -5.57
C GLN A 116 -17.93 -31.84 -5.16
N SER A 117 -16.60 -31.91 -5.31
CA SER A 117 -15.80 -30.74 -5.17
C SER A 117 -16.35 -29.67 -6.12
N ASP A 118 -16.50 -28.45 -5.64
CA ASP A 118 -16.81 -27.29 -6.45
C ASP A 118 -15.55 -26.88 -7.22
N ASN A 119 -14.94 -27.89 -7.83
CA ASN A 119 -14.11 -27.76 -9.00
C ASN A 119 -15.08 -27.59 -10.20
N GLU A 120 -15.89 -26.53 -10.20
CA GLU A 120 -15.59 -25.61 -11.26
C GLU A 120 -14.12 -25.26 -11.00
N VAL A 121 -13.23 -25.95 -11.69
CA VAL A 121 -12.12 -25.34 -12.36
C VAL A 121 -12.81 -24.19 -13.09
N LEU A 122 -12.95 -23.05 -12.44
CA LEU A 122 -12.97 -21.77 -13.10
C LEU A 122 -11.73 -21.91 -13.96
N ASP A 123 -11.95 -22.15 -15.26
CA ASP A 123 -10.87 -22.23 -16.22
C ASP A 123 -10.07 -20.99 -15.91
N GLU A 124 -8.97 -21.15 -15.14
CA GLU A 124 -8.21 -20.02 -14.60
C GLU A 124 -7.75 -19.27 -15.81
N VAL A 125 -8.53 -18.24 -16.14
CA VAL A 125 -8.36 -17.47 -17.35
C VAL A 125 -7.25 -16.50 -17.04
N VAL A 126 -6.14 -16.67 -17.68
CA VAL A 126 -4.99 -15.77 -17.57
C VAL A 126 -5.12 -14.71 -18.67
N VAL A 127 -4.97 -13.45 -18.27
CA VAL A 127 -4.87 -12.36 -19.24
C VAL A 127 -3.55 -12.53 -19.99
N VAL A 128 -3.65 -12.80 -21.29
CA VAL A 128 -2.51 -13.00 -22.17
C VAL A 128 -2.56 -11.91 -23.24
N GLY A 129 -1.70 -10.93 -23.11
CA GLY A 129 -1.65 -9.85 -24.07
C GLY A 129 -2.97 -9.09 -24.17
N ALA A 130 -3.52 -8.92 -25.36
CA ALA A 130 -4.79 -8.21 -25.60
C ALA A 130 -6.05 -9.08 -25.44
N GLY A 131 -5.92 -10.29 -24.86
CA GLY A 131 -7.03 -11.23 -24.69
C GLY A 131 -6.91 -12.09 -23.44
N THR A 132 -7.91 -12.93 -23.20
CA THR A 132 -7.90 -13.92 -22.13
C THR A 132 -7.76 -15.32 -22.72
N GLN A 133 -6.86 -16.12 -22.17
CA GLN A 133 -6.69 -17.54 -22.55
C GLN A 133 -6.83 -18.42 -21.32
N LYS A 134 -7.27 -19.67 -21.51
CA LYS A 134 -7.27 -20.67 -20.44
C LYS A 134 -5.83 -20.91 -20.02
N LYS A 135 -5.54 -20.92 -18.72
CA LYS A 135 -4.19 -21.14 -18.16
C LYS A 135 -3.51 -22.39 -18.74
N VAL A 136 -4.30 -23.44 -18.97
CA VAL A 136 -3.85 -24.70 -19.60
C VAL A 136 -3.36 -24.50 -21.05
N SER A 137 -3.86 -23.49 -21.74
CA SER A 137 -3.51 -23.20 -23.16
C SER A 137 -2.37 -22.20 -23.31
N VAL A 138 -1.87 -21.66 -22.20
CA VAL A 138 -0.80 -20.66 -22.20
C VAL A 138 0.55 -21.36 -22.26
N THR A 139 1.24 -21.22 -23.41
CA THR A 139 2.58 -21.77 -23.60
C THR A 139 3.70 -20.89 -23.04
N GLY A 140 3.40 -19.63 -22.71
CA GLY A 140 4.35 -18.67 -22.16
C GLY A 140 4.48 -18.73 -20.64
N ALA A 141 5.66 -18.38 -20.09
CA ALA A 141 5.85 -18.27 -18.64
C ALA A 141 5.11 -17.04 -18.07
N ILE A 142 3.90 -17.27 -17.57
CA ILE A 142 3.08 -16.25 -16.89
C ILE A 142 3.02 -16.56 -15.40
N SER A 143 3.27 -15.54 -14.58
CA SER A 143 3.04 -15.61 -13.14
C SER A 143 1.90 -14.67 -12.77
N THR A 144 0.89 -15.19 -12.08
CA THR A 144 -0.28 -14.40 -11.64
C THR A 144 -0.40 -14.46 -10.15
N VAL A 145 -0.71 -13.31 -9.52
CA VAL A 145 -0.96 -13.16 -8.07
C VAL A 145 -2.23 -12.34 -7.90
N LYS A 146 -3.02 -12.67 -6.89
CA LYS A 146 -4.23 -11.90 -6.54
C LYS A 146 -3.86 -10.63 -5.77
N GLY A 147 -4.62 -9.54 -5.93
CA GLY A 147 -4.36 -8.28 -5.24
C GLY A 147 -4.24 -8.41 -3.71
N VAL A 148 -5.03 -9.30 -3.11
CA VAL A 148 -4.99 -9.56 -1.65
C VAL A 148 -3.62 -10.09 -1.20
N GLU A 149 -2.93 -10.87 -2.01
CA GLU A 149 -1.61 -11.44 -1.69
C GLU A 149 -0.50 -10.38 -1.73
N LEU A 150 -0.74 -9.26 -2.41
CA LEU A 150 0.19 -8.13 -2.48
C LEU A 150 0.09 -7.18 -1.28
N ARG A 151 -0.89 -7.40 -0.40
CA ARG A 151 -1.08 -6.55 0.78
C ARG A 151 0.11 -6.64 1.72
N ALA A 152 0.64 -5.50 2.12
CA ALA A 152 1.71 -5.36 3.10
C ALA A 152 1.56 -4.01 3.84
N PRO A 153 2.16 -3.84 5.02
CA PRO A 153 2.06 -2.62 5.82
C PRO A 153 2.89 -1.45 5.23
N SER A 154 2.81 -1.25 3.92
CA SER A 154 3.45 -0.16 3.18
C SER A 154 2.43 0.47 2.25
N SER A 155 2.43 1.80 2.14
CA SER A 155 1.63 2.55 1.16
C SER A 155 2.12 2.36 -0.28
N SER A 156 3.36 1.87 -0.45
CA SER A 156 4.02 1.66 -1.73
C SER A 156 3.75 0.26 -2.27
N LEU A 157 2.95 0.15 -3.33
CA LEU A 157 2.69 -1.14 -3.98
C LEU A 157 3.97 -1.73 -4.60
N THR A 158 4.85 -0.90 -5.17
CA THR A 158 6.11 -1.37 -5.78
C THR A 158 7.03 -2.05 -4.76
N ASN A 159 7.07 -1.57 -3.52
CA ASN A 159 7.80 -2.21 -2.43
C ASN A 159 7.20 -3.57 -2.06
N ASN A 160 5.88 -3.72 -2.19
CA ASN A 160 5.16 -4.94 -1.84
C ASN A 160 5.33 -6.07 -2.87
N LEU A 161 5.87 -5.78 -4.06
CA LEU A 161 6.13 -6.79 -5.10
C LEU A 161 7.33 -7.67 -4.78
N THR A 162 8.26 -7.18 -3.95
CA THR A 162 9.49 -7.87 -3.59
C THR A 162 9.20 -9.23 -2.95
N GLY A 163 9.77 -10.30 -3.52
CA GLY A 163 9.62 -11.66 -3.01
C GLY A 163 8.26 -12.33 -3.24
N LYS A 164 7.25 -11.60 -3.77
CA LYS A 164 5.89 -12.13 -4.01
C LYS A 164 5.67 -12.60 -5.45
N LEU A 165 6.51 -12.16 -6.37
CA LEU A 165 6.37 -12.44 -7.80
C LEU A 165 7.60 -13.19 -8.31
N ALA A 166 7.41 -14.44 -8.74
CA ALA A 166 8.50 -15.24 -9.29
C ALA A 166 9.08 -14.60 -10.57
N GLY A 167 10.40 -14.34 -10.58
CA GLY A 167 11.13 -13.73 -11.69
C GLY A 167 11.07 -12.21 -11.73
N VAL A 168 10.58 -11.54 -10.67
CA VAL A 168 10.74 -10.09 -10.45
C VAL A 168 11.88 -9.86 -9.48
N VAL A 169 12.80 -9.00 -9.87
CA VAL A 169 13.84 -8.44 -9.00
C VAL A 169 13.43 -7.01 -8.69
N SER A 170 13.20 -6.71 -7.43
CA SER A 170 12.88 -5.36 -6.98
C SER A 170 14.01 -4.83 -6.11
N MET A 171 14.37 -3.57 -6.35
CA MET A 171 15.40 -2.85 -5.61
C MET A 171 14.77 -1.66 -4.91
N THR A 172 14.67 -1.73 -3.59
CA THR A 172 14.26 -0.60 -2.77
C THR A 172 15.51 0.21 -2.42
N THR A 173 15.65 1.37 -3.03
CA THR A 173 16.82 2.26 -2.84
C THR A 173 16.63 3.21 -1.65
N SER A 174 15.38 3.44 -1.25
CA SER A 174 15.04 4.32 -0.12
C SER A 174 13.81 3.81 0.60
N GLY A 175 13.78 3.97 1.93
CA GLY A 175 12.59 3.79 2.76
C GLY A 175 11.78 5.08 2.95
N GLU A 176 12.12 6.14 2.23
CA GLU A 176 11.44 7.42 2.31
C GLU A 176 9.98 7.30 1.86
N PRO A 177 9.02 7.92 2.59
CA PRO A 177 7.62 7.92 2.21
C PRO A 177 7.39 8.41 0.78
N GLY A 178 6.69 7.60 -0.03
CA GLY A 178 6.41 7.90 -1.43
C GLY A 178 7.51 7.49 -2.42
N SER A 179 8.65 6.97 -1.95
CA SER A 179 9.68 6.44 -2.84
C SER A 179 9.16 5.22 -3.61
N VAL A 180 9.55 5.15 -4.87
CA VAL A 180 9.18 4.05 -5.79
C VAL A 180 10.37 3.10 -5.85
N SER A 181 10.11 1.79 -5.66
CA SER A 181 11.12 0.77 -5.92
C SER A 181 11.26 0.51 -7.40
N ASP A 182 12.50 0.43 -7.86
CA ASP A 182 12.78 -0.09 -9.20
C ASP A 182 12.57 -1.60 -9.22
N PHE A 183 11.94 -2.10 -10.28
CA PHE A 183 11.75 -3.52 -10.46
C PHE A 183 12.00 -3.94 -11.90
N TYR A 184 12.52 -5.14 -12.06
CA TYR A 184 12.95 -5.71 -13.31
C TYR A 184 12.41 -7.13 -13.45
N ILE A 185 12.07 -7.53 -14.67
CA ILE A 185 11.64 -8.90 -14.96
C ILE A 185 12.86 -9.67 -15.48
N ARG A 186 13.24 -10.75 -14.78
CA ARG A 186 14.44 -11.58 -15.04
C ARG A 186 15.77 -10.81 -14.92
N GLY A 187 15.78 -9.66 -14.26
CA GLY A 187 16.96 -8.82 -14.10
C GLY A 187 17.09 -7.72 -15.15
N ILE A 188 18.20 -7.01 -15.13
CA ILE A 188 18.49 -5.92 -16.07
C ILE A 188 19.02 -6.54 -17.38
N GLY A 189 18.18 -6.51 -18.43
CA GLY A 189 18.46 -7.10 -19.73
C GLY A 189 19.02 -6.15 -20.79
N THR A 190 19.15 -4.84 -20.47
CA THR A 190 19.59 -3.82 -21.43
C THR A 190 20.83 -3.10 -20.96
N PHE A 191 21.74 -2.79 -21.88
CA PHE A 191 22.90 -1.98 -21.62
C PHE A 191 22.67 -0.56 -22.18
N GLY A 192 22.48 0.41 -21.28
CA GLY A 192 22.29 1.82 -21.66
C GLY A 192 20.89 2.22 -22.13
N GLY A 193 19.90 1.31 -22.11
CA GLY A 193 18.51 1.59 -22.47
C GLY A 193 17.54 1.55 -21.27
N ARG A 194 16.25 1.75 -21.54
CA ARG A 194 15.19 1.59 -20.54
C ARG A 194 15.13 0.12 -20.07
N ALA A 195 15.41 -0.14 -18.80
CA ALA A 195 15.42 -1.48 -18.22
C ALA A 195 14.09 -1.88 -17.56
N THR A 196 13.21 -0.90 -17.29
CA THR A 196 11.93 -1.13 -16.62
C THR A 196 10.92 -1.81 -17.55
N PRO A 197 10.09 -2.74 -17.06
CA PRO A 197 9.04 -3.37 -17.84
C PRO A 197 7.95 -2.39 -18.28
N LEU A 198 7.17 -2.77 -19.27
CA LEU A 198 5.94 -2.09 -19.65
C LEU A 198 4.85 -2.41 -18.61
N ILE A 199 4.20 -1.40 -18.06
CA ILE A 199 3.13 -1.56 -17.06
C ILE A 199 1.80 -1.17 -17.68
N LEU A 200 0.85 -2.10 -17.67
CA LEU A 200 -0.50 -1.88 -18.19
C LEU A 200 -1.54 -2.11 -17.10
N MET A 201 -2.40 -1.14 -16.89
CA MET A 201 -3.59 -1.25 -16.04
C MET A 201 -4.85 -1.20 -16.91
N ASP A 202 -5.61 -2.29 -16.95
CA ASP A 202 -6.79 -2.44 -17.80
C ASP A 202 -6.55 -2.09 -19.29
N ASP A 203 -5.38 -2.52 -19.81
CA ASP A 203 -4.84 -2.27 -21.16
C ASP A 203 -4.22 -0.88 -21.38
N ILE A 204 -4.28 0.01 -20.41
CA ILE A 204 -3.70 1.37 -20.48
C ILE A 204 -2.32 1.39 -19.84
N GLU A 205 -1.35 2.01 -20.51
CA GLU A 205 -0.01 2.19 -19.94
C GLU A 205 -0.01 3.21 -18.82
N ILE A 206 0.59 2.81 -17.70
CA ILE A 206 0.79 3.64 -16.53
C ILE A 206 2.27 3.71 -16.15
N SER A 207 2.66 4.74 -15.41
CA SER A 207 4.02 4.88 -14.87
C SER A 207 4.23 4.01 -13.62
N SER A 208 5.49 3.79 -13.23
CA SER A 208 5.81 3.15 -11.94
C SER A 208 5.31 3.97 -10.74
N GLY A 209 5.24 5.31 -10.88
CA GLY A 209 4.65 6.20 -9.88
C GLY A 209 3.15 5.99 -9.73
N ASP A 210 2.40 5.91 -10.85
CA ASP A 210 0.97 5.59 -10.81
C ASP A 210 0.73 4.21 -10.19
N LEU A 211 1.53 3.21 -10.58
CA LEU A 211 1.48 1.86 -10.01
C LEU A 211 1.67 1.86 -8.49
N ASN A 212 2.62 2.67 -8.01
CA ASN A 212 2.97 2.71 -6.59
C ASN A 212 1.78 3.06 -5.69
N ASN A 213 0.85 3.83 -6.21
CA ASN A 213 -0.30 4.34 -5.48
C ASN A 213 -1.58 3.51 -5.64
N ILE A 214 -1.59 2.47 -6.50
CA ILE A 214 -2.81 1.65 -6.72
C ILE A 214 -3.17 0.88 -5.45
N PRO A 215 -4.43 1.01 -4.96
CA PRO A 215 -4.90 0.22 -3.83
C PRO A 215 -4.91 -1.27 -4.14
N THR A 216 -4.30 -2.08 -3.28
CA THR A 216 -4.31 -3.55 -3.43
C THR A 216 -5.73 -4.12 -3.40
N GLU A 217 -6.65 -3.45 -2.71
CA GLU A 217 -8.08 -3.76 -2.66
C GLU A 217 -8.77 -3.60 -4.01
N SER A 218 -8.26 -2.72 -4.87
CA SER A 218 -8.81 -2.48 -6.22
C SER A 218 -8.28 -3.46 -7.27
N ILE A 219 -7.25 -4.24 -6.95
CA ILE A 219 -6.61 -5.18 -7.88
C ILE A 219 -7.32 -6.53 -7.82
N ALA A 220 -7.80 -7.01 -8.98
CA ALA A 220 -8.32 -8.35 -9.15
C ALA A 220 -7.18 -9.35 -9.37
N SER A 221 -6.28 -9.05 -10.32
CA SER A 221 -5.12 -9.88 -10.65
C SER A 221 -3.94 -9.05 -11.13
N PHE A 222 -2.76 -9.60 -10.89
CA PHE A 222 -1.47 -9.03 -11.25
C PHE A 222 -0.69 -10.11 -12.00
N SER A 223 -0.46 -9.92 -13.29
CA SER A 223 0.14 -10.93 -14.15
C SER A 223 1.42 -10.40 -14.82
N ILE A 224 2.42 -11.25 -14.93
CA ILE A 224 3.71 -10.90 -15.52
C ILE A 224 3.94 -11.76 -16.75
N LEU A 225 4.12 -11.11 -17.90
CA LEU A 225 4.54 -11.74 -19.15
C LEU A 225 6.06 -11.65 -19.25
N LYS A 226 6.72 -12.80 -19.21
CA LYS A 226 8.19 -12.88 -19.14
C LYS A 226 8.82 -13.28 -20.46
N ASP A 227 8.08 -13.99 -21.32
CA ASP A 227 8.61 -14.55 -22.55
C ASP A 227 8.26 -13.70 -23.76
N ALA A 228 9.16 -13.68 -24.75
CA ALA A 228 8.99 -12.93 -25.99
C ALA A 228 7.71 -13.30 -26.75
N SER A 229 7.29 -14.58 -26.72
CA SER A 229 6.03 -15.03 -27.32
C SER A 229 4.79 -14.38 -26.70
N ALA A 230 4.80 -14.18 -25.36
CA ALA A 230 3.71 -13.53 -24.63
C ALA A 230 3.74 -12.00 -24.77
N THR A 231 4.91 -11.40 -24.98
CA THR A 231 5.09 -9.94 -25.08
C THR A 231 5.12 -9.43 -26.52
N ALA A 232 5.13 -10.31 -27.52
CA ALA A 232 5.27 -9.98 -28.95
C ALA A 232 4.28 -8.93 -29.46
N ILE A 233 3.04 -8.94 -28.96
CA ILE A 233 2.00 -7.97 -29.35
C ILE A 233 2.34 -6.52 -28.94
N TYR A 234 3.24 -6.33 -27.97
CA TYR A 234 3.68 -5.01 -27.50
C TYR A 234 4.95 -4.53 -28.23
N GLY A 235 5.47 -5.34 -29.18
CA GLY A 235 6.66 -5.01 -29.96
C GLY A 235 7.89 -4.73 -29.08
N ALA A 236 8.71 -3.76 -29.48
CA ALA A 236 9.92 -3.38 -28.75
C ALA A 236 9.65 -2.89 -27.31
N ARG A 237 8.45 -2.39 -27.02
CA ARG A 237 8.07 -1.91 -25.69
C ARG A 237 7.93 -3.05 -24.68
N GLY A 238 7.61 -4.27 -25.14
CA GLY A 238 7.53 -5.48 -24.33
C GLY A 238 8.86 -6.21 -24.14
N ALA A 239 9.97 -5.69 -24.65
CA ALA A 239 11.27 -6.37 -24.61
C ALA A 239 11.78 -6.69 -23.20
N ASN A 240 11.51 -5.84 -22.22
CA ASN A 240 11.86 -6.02 -20.81
C ASN A 240 10.77 -6.71 -19.98
N GLY A 241 9.81 -7.37 -20.68
CA GLY A 241 8.63 -7.96 -20.05
C GLY A 241 7.47 -6.97 -19.89
N VAL A 242 6.31 -7.51 -19.60
CA VAL A 242 5.08 -6.73 -19.43
C VAL A 242 4.40 -7.10 -18.12
N LEU A 243 3.98 -6.09 -17.38
CA LEU A 243 3.21 -6.18 -16.17
C LEU A 243 1.76 -5.84 -16.48
N LEU A 244 0.85 -6.78 -16.29
CA LEU A 244 -0.58 -6.61 -16.52
C LEU A 244 -1.30 -6.54 -15.17
N ILE A 245 -2.02 -5.46 -14.96
CA ILE A 245 -2.84 -5.24 -13.78
C ILE A 245 -4.29 -5.21 -14.24
N LYS A 246 -5.10 -6.08 -13.68
CA LYS A 246 -6.54 -6.06 -13.85
C LYS A 246 -7.17 -5.52 -12.59
N THR A 247 -7.96 -4.46 -12.71
CA THR A 247 -8.73 -3.93 -11.59
C THR A 247 -10.03 -4.71 -11.40
N LYS A 248 -10.63 -4.63 -10.22
CA LYS A 248 -11.88 -5.32 -9.90
C LYS A 248 -13.03 -4.73 -10.69
N ASP A 249 -13.87 -5.59 -11.23
CA ASP A 249 -15.13 -5.23 -11.86
C ASP A 249 -16.30 -5.42 -10.87
N GLY A 250 -17.46 -4.90 -11.19
CA GLY A 250 -18.69 -5.16 -10.45
C GLY A 250 -19.19 -6.61 -10.61
N MET A 251 -20.11 -7.03 -9.76
CA MET A 251 -20.71 -8.36 -9.79
C MET A 251 -22.17 -8.29 -10.24
N GLU A 252 -22.53 -9.10 -11.24
CA GLU A 252 -23.90 -9.17 -11.72
C GLU A 252 -24.85 -9.74 -10.65
N ASN A 253 -26.08 -9.23 -10.61
CA ASN A 253 -27.15 -9.72 -9.72
C ASN A 253 -26.74 -9.81 -8.24
N THR A 254 -25.81 -8.98 -7.82
CA THR A 254 -25.26 -8.95 -6.46
C THR A 254 -25.65 -7.65 -5.76
N ARG A 255 -26.16 -7.75 -4.53
CA ARG A 255 -26.40 -6.57 -3.68
C ARG A 255 -25.10 -5.84 -3.41
N ALA A 256 -25.16 -4.53 -3.19
CA ALA A 256 -24.02 -3.73 -2.84
C ALA A 256 -23.29 -4.32 -1.60
N GLN A 257 -22.03 -4.66 -1.78
CA GLN A 257 -21.12 -5.10 -0.73
C GLN A 257 -20.15 -3.95 -0.44
N ILE A 258 -20.18 -3.47 0.80
CA ILE A 258 -19.31 -2.37 1.25
C ILE A 258 -18.24 -2.96 2.14
N ASN A 259 -16.98 -2.65 1.85
CA ASN A 259 -15.83 -3.01 2.68
C ASN A 259 -15.13 -1.75 3.13
N ILE A 260 -14.81 -1.68 4.41
CA ILE A 260 -14.06 -0.59 5.03
C ILE A 260 -12.82 -1.18 5.67
N THR A 261 -11.66 -0.63 5.33
CA THR A 261 -10.37 -1.02 5.88
C THR A 261 -9.71 0.19 6.48
N PHE A 262 -9.24 0.09 7.71
CA PHE A 262 -8.38 1.08 8.34
C PHE A 262 -7.12 0.38 8.85
N GLU A 263 -5.96 0.95 8.53
CA GLU A 263 -4.65 0.45 8.93
C GLU A 263 -3.85 1.58 9.57
N ASN A 264 -3.21 1.28 10.68
CA ASN A 264 -2.24 2.15 11.33
C ASN A 264 -0.94 1.37 11.52
N SER A 265 0.13 1.84 10.90
CA SER A 265 1.43 1.17 10.88
C SER A 265 2.43 1.94 11.70
N PHE A 266 3.06 1.28 12.68
CA PHE A 266 4.23 1.79 13.39
C PHE A 266 5.50 1.37 12.66
N LEU A 267 6.30 2.34 12.28
CA LEU A 267 7.54 2.14 11.54
C LEU A 267 8.73 2.48 12.42
N ARG A 268 9.74 1.64 12.38
CA ARG A 268 11.04 1.86 13.04
C ARG A 268 12.17 1.48 12.08
N PRO A 269 13.34 2.12 12.18
CA PRO A 269 14.51 1.67 11.44
C PRO A 269 14.79 0.19 11.77
N ALA A 270 15.01 -0.63 10.75
CA ALA A 270 15.39 -2.03 10.94
C ALA A 270 16.79 -2.15 11.52
N ASN A 271 17.65 -1.19 11.19
CA ASN A 271 19.01 -1.07 11.71
C ASN A 271 19.33 0.42 11.88
N THR A 272 20.03 0.76 12.95
CA THR A 272 20.53 2.10 13.22
C THR A 272 22.04 2.05 13.33
N LEU A 273 22.72 3.04 12.77
CA LEU A 273 24.16 3.17 12.92
C LEU A 273 24.46 3.79 14.27
N LYS A 274 25.43 3.19 14.95
CA LYS A 274 25.98 3.73 16.18
C LYS A 274 27.29 4.41 15.86
N PHE A 275 27.38 5.68 16.24
CA PHE A 275 28.60 6.47 16.12
C PHE A 275 29.36 6.44 17.44
N VAL A 276 30.66 6.69 17.35
CA VAL A 276 31.49 6.88 18.55
C VAL A 276 31.19 8.27 19.13
N ASP A 277 31.26 8.37 20.44
CA ASP A 277 31.16 9.64 21.16
C ASP A 277 32.40 10.53 20.94
N GLY A 278 32.27 11.81 21.31
CA GLY A 278 33.32 12.79 21.14
C GLY A 278 34.66 12.38 21.78
N PRO A 279 34.72 11.97 23.05
CA PRO A 279 35.96 11.51 23.70
C PRO A 279 36.62 10.33 22.97
N THR A 280 35.86 9.33 22.56
CA THR A 280 36.35 8.20 21.79
C THR A 280 36.90 8.64 20.43
N PHE A 281 36.15 9.51 19.71
CA PHE A 281 36.60 10.09 18.45
C PHE A 281 37.95 10.82 18.60
N MET A 282 38.08 11.67 19.62
CA MET A 282 39.31 12.43 19.87
C MET A 282 40.49 11.52 20.13
N ASN A 283 40.33 10.51 20.97
CA ASN A 283 41.37 9.53 21.26
C ASN A 283 41.83 8.77 20.00
N MET A 284 40.87 8.26 19.23
CA MET A 284 41.16 7.57 17.96
C MET A 284 41.84 8.49 16.95
N TYR A 285 41.45 9.76 16.89
CA TYR A 285 42.09 10.75 16.01
C TYR A 285 43.54 11.00 16.41
N ASN A 286 43.79 11.22 17.72
CA ASN A 286 45.13 11.43 18.26
C ASN A 286 46.04 10.22 18.00
N GLU A 287 45.54 9.01 18.26
CA GLU A 287 46.22 7.75 18.00
C GLU A 287 46.60 7.62 16.52
N ALA A 288 45.63 7.87 15.61
CA ALA A 288 45.87 7.80 14.18
C ALA A 288 46.91 8.84 13.70
N LEU A 289 46.90 10.04 14.29
CA LEU A 289 47.84 11.10 13.97
C LEU A 289 49.27 10.72 14.40
N VAL A 290 49.45 10.33 15.65
CA VAL A 290 50.76 9.99 16.23
C VAL A 290 51.34 8.70 15.61
N THR A 291 50.50 7.72 15.30
CA THR A 291 50.94 6.47 14.65
C THR A 291 51.46 6.73 13.24
N ARG A 292 50.82 7.64 12.48
CA ARG A 292 51.26 8.02 11.12
C ARG A 292 52.47 8.97 11.13
N THR A 293 52.52 9.84 12.11
CA THR A 293 53.56 10.85 12.25
C THR A 293 54.02 10.91 13.72
N PRO A 294 55.00 10.06 14.14
CA PRO A 294 55.39 9.94 15.54
C PRO A 294 55.85 11.24 16.22
N SER A 295 56.27 12.23 15.43
CA SER A 295 56.67 13.55 15.93
C SER A 295 55.50 14.56 16.01
N ALA A 296 54.27 14.18 15.59
CA ALA A 296 53.12 15.07 15.65
C ALA A 296 52.63 15.24 17.09
N THR A 297 52.28 16.45 17.46
CA THR A 297 51.55 16.72 18.70
C THR A 297 50.10 16.26 18.56
N PRO A 298 49.53 15.55 19.55
CA PRO A 298 48.12 15.23 19.58
C PRO A 298 47.25 16.48 19.30
N LYS A 299 46.24 16.34 18.47
CA LYS A 299 45.35 17.45 18.14
C LYS A 299 44.46 17.88 19.31
N TYR A 300 44.05 16.92 20.11
CA TYR A 300 43.19 17.14 21.27
C TYR A 300 43.99 16.83 22.53
N SER A 301 44.10 17.82 23.47
CA SER A 301 44.73 17.60 24.78
C SER A 301 43.84 16.76 25.69
N ASP A 302 44.44 16.16 26.71
CA ASP A 302 43.73 15.34 27.72
C ASP A 302 42.62 16.18 28.42
N ASP A 303 42.89 17.46 28.70
CA ASP A 303 41.89 18.37 29.30
C ASP A 303 40.68 18.55 28.40
N VAL A 304 40.87 18.76 27.09
CA VAL A 304 39.78 18.89 26.13
C VAL A 304 38.93 17.63 26.04
N ILE A 305 39.59 16.47 26.06
CA ILE A 305 38.90 15.18 26.07
C ILE A 305 38.07 15.00 27.35
N GLU A 306 38.64 15.40 28.52
CA GLU A 306 37.94 15.31 29.80
C GLU A 306 36.80 16.34 29.91
N TYR A 307 36.97 17.57 29.44
CA TYR A 307 35.89 18.57 29.40
C TYR A 307 34.75 18.12 28.51
N THR A 308 35.05 17.50 27.38
CA THR A 308 34.02 16.89 26.52
C THR A 308 33.32 15.72 27.18
N ARG A 309 34.07 14.85 27.91
CA ARG A 309 33.52 13.68 28.62
C ARG A 309 32.62 14.11 29.79
N SER A 310 33.05 15.10 30.56
CA SER A 310 32.28 15.63 31.69
C SER A 310 31.08 16.45 31.25
N GLY A 311 31.07 16.95 29.99
CA GLY A 311 30.00 17.83 29.47
C GLY A 311 29.95 19.19 30.17
N ILE A 312 31.14 19.71 30.62
CA ILE A 312 31.25 20.95 31.40
C ILE A 312 30.59 22.15 30.72
N ASN A 313 30.73 22.25 29.43
CA ASN A 313 29.96 23.17 28.58
C ASN A 313 29.79 22.56 27.17
N PRO A 314 28.58 22.10 26.79
CA PRO A 314 28.35 21.43 25.51
C PRO A 314 28.42 22.37 24.28
N TYR A 315 28.46 23.66 24.51
CA TYR A 315 28.63 24.63 23.41
C TYR A 315 30.10 24.89 23.09
N VAL A 316 30.97 24.80 24.10
CA VAL A 316 32.42 24.96 23.95
C VAL A 316 33.10 23.62 23.61
N TYR A 317 32.67 22.56 24.26
CA TYR A 317 33.17 21.19 24.10
C TYR A 317 32.02 20.27 23.63
N PRO A 318 31.58 20.40 22.38
CA PRO A 318 30.46 19.66 21.87
C PRO A 318 30.73 18.16 21.79
N ASN A 319 29.68 17.39 22.06
CA ASN A 319 29.65 15.93 21.92
C ASN A 319 28.30 15.57 21.31
N VAL A 320 28.16 15.78 20.01
CA VAL A 320 26.88 15.70 19.31
C VAL A 320 26.69 14.34 18.68
N ASP A 321 25.66 13.60 19.12
CA ASP A 321 25.15 12.48 18.33
C ASP A 321 24.24 13.02 17.23
N TRP A 322 24.80 13.18 16.04
CA TRP A 322 24.07 13.72 14.88
C TRP A 322 22.91 12.83 14.46
N TYR A 323 23.01 11.50 14.64
CA TYR A 323 21.93 10.60 14.26
C TYR A 323 20.71 10.76 15.18
N ASP A 324 20.93 10.70 16.49
CA ASP A 324 19.84 10.86 17.48
C ASP A 324 19.23 12.27 17.44
N LEU A 325 20.00 13.28 17.09
CA LEU A 325 19.52 14.64 16.97
C LEU A 325 18.60 14.80 15.75
N LEU A 326 18.94 14.20 14.61
CA LEU A 326 18.31 14.47 13.32
C LEU A 326 17.17 13.50 13.00
N PHE A 327 17.15 12.30 13.57
CA PHE A 327 16.20 11.26 13.22
C PHE A 327 15.38 10.80 14.43
N LYS A 328 14.11 10.53 14.18
CA LYS A 328 13.19 9.92 15.15
C LYS A 328 13.41 8.41 15.20
N ASN A 329 13.15 7.82 16.35
CA ASN A 329 13.21 6.38 16.55
C ASN A 329 11.98 5.63 15.99
N SER A 330 10.90 6.35 15.69
CA SER A 330 9.67 5.77 15.12
C SER A 330 8.81 6.83 14.44
N THR A 331 7.97 6.36 13.53
CA THR A 331 6.91 7.14 12.90
C THR A 331 5.65 6.31 12.71
N MET A 332 4.56 6.93 12.28
CA MET A 332 3.29 6.25 12.02
C MET A 332 2.75 6.63 10.65
N ASN A 333 2.26 5.62 9.93
CA ASN A 333 1.54 5.80 8.68
C ASN A 333 0.11 5.30 8.85
N GLN A 334 -0.86 6.00 8.25
CA GLN A 334 -2.27 5.66 8.27
C GLN A 334 -2.78 5.42 6.87
N ARG A 335 -3.66 4.44 6.73
CA ARG A 335 -4.35 4.12 5.50
C ARG A 335 -5.81 3.83 5.79
N ALA A 336 -6.70 4.46 5.05
CA ALA A 336 -8.13 4.20 5.08
C ALA A 336 -8.61 3.88 3.66
N ASN A 337 -9.35 2.80 3.49
CA ASN A 337 -9.97 2.42 2.21
C ASN A 337 -11.44 2.07 2.44
N ILE A 338 -12.30 2.61 1.62
CA ILE A 338 -13.69 2.21 1.50
C ILE A 338 -13.95 1.79 0.06
N ASN A 339 -14.50 0.60 -0.14
CA ASN A 339 -14.90 0.16 -1.46
C ASN A 339 -16.29 -0.45 -1.46
N VAL A 340 -16.96 -0.33 -2.58
CA VAL A 340 -18.30 -0.87 -2.84
C VAL A 340 -18.31 -1.62 -4.16
N GLN A 341 -18.90 -2.81 -4.15
CA GLN A 341 -19.03 -3.67 -5.31
C GLN A 341 -20.44 -4.24 -5.38
N GLY A 342 -21.02 -4.27 -6.57
CA GLY A 342 -22.35 -4.82 -6.76
C GLY A 342 -22.83 -4.69 -8.19
N GLY A 343 -24.11 -4.97 -8.41
CA GLY A 343 -24.75 -4.75 -9.71
C GLY A 343 -26.05 -5.52 -9.93
N SER A 344 -26.68 -5.18 -11.01
CA SER A 344 -27.86 -5.85 -11.58
C SER A 344 -27.46 -6.68 -12.80
N SER A 345 -28.42 -7.23 -13.52
CA SER A 345 -28.18 -7.87 -14.83
C SER A 345 -27.74 -6.88 -15.93
N LYS A 346 -27.98 -5.57 -15.77
CA LYS A 346 -27.64 -4.54 -16.76
C LYS A 346 -26.44 -3.69 -16.37
N VAL A 347 -26.29 -3.37 -15.08
CA VAL A 347 -25.22 -2.48 -14.59
C VAL A 347 -24.44 -3.19 -13.52
N THR A 348 -23.12 -3.24 -13.66
CA THR A 348 -22.21 -3.68 -12.60
C THR A 348 -21.25 -2.55 -12.26
N TYR A 349 -20.85 -2.46 -11.00
CA TYR A 349 -19.99 -1.40 -10.52
C TYR A 349 -19.03 -1.88 -9.44
N TYR A 350 -17.82 -1.34 -9.49
CA TYR A 350 -16.85 -1.34 -8.42
C TYR A 350 -16.37 0.10 -8.23
N MET A 351 -16.39 0.59 -6.99
CA MET A 351 -15.86 1.92 -6.64
C MET A 351 -15.03 1.80 -5.38
N SER A 352 -13.93 2.52 -5.31
CA SER A 352 -13.02 2.56 -4.15
C SER A 352 -12.51 3.97 -3.94
N LEU A 353 -12.45 4.38 -2.68
CA LEU A 353 -11.77 5.60 -2.24
C LEU A 353 -10.74 5.20 -1.18
N GLN A 354 -9.49 5.63 -1.36
CA GLN A 354 -8.41 5.43 -0.42
C GLN A 354 -7.78 6.75 -0.03
N ALA A 355 -7.43 6.88 1.23
CA ALA A 355 -6.61 7.95 1.76
C ALA A 355 -5.40 7.35 2.49
N ASN A 356 -4.21 7.80 2.12
CA ASN A 356 -2.95 7.44 2.77
C ASN A 356 -2.35 8.69 3.41
N HIS A 357 -1.82 8.55 4.61
CA HIS A 357 -1.00 9.54 5.27
C HIS A 357 0.33 8.90 5.68
N ASP A 358 1.40 9.39 5.10
CA ASP A 358 2.76 8.92 5.39
C ASP A 358 3.56 10.03 6.06
N SER A 359 4.24 9.70 7.15
CA SER A 359 5.09 10.61 7.90
C SER A 359 6.53 10.14 7.91
N GLY A 360 7.47 11.07 7.69
CA GLY A 360 8.90 10.81 7.72
C GLY A 360 9.46 10.69 9.14
N MET A 361 10.76 10.39 9.19
CA MET A 361 11.49 10.18 10.44
C MET A 361 12.45 11.31 10.81
N LEU A 362 12.34 12.48 10.16
CA LEU A 362 13.17 13.62 10.52
C LEU A 362 12.68 14.23 11.84
N ASN A 363 13.60 14.48 12.75
CA ASN A 363 13.35 15.15 14.03
C ASN A 363 13.39 16.67 13.85
N SER A 364 12.55 17.18 12.94
CA SER A 364 12.49 18.59 12.60
C SER A 364 11.66 19.35 13.65
N PRO A 365 12.25 20.22 14.46
CA PRO A 365 11.49 21.09 15.35
C PRO A 365 10.78 22.15 14.53
N LYS A 366 9.57 22.50 14.95
CA LYS A 366 8.80 23.57 14.30
C LYS A 366 9.36 24.94 14.73
N ARG A 367 10.42 25.37 14.06
CA ARG A 367 11.09 26.65 14.31
C ARG A 367 10.58 27.79 13.42
N TYR A 368 10.10 27.45 12.22
CA TYR A 368 9.59 28.38 11.22
C TYR A 368 8.10 28.16 10.96
N SER A 369 7.54 28.87 10.01
CA SER A 369 6.17 28.67 9.53
C SER A 369 5.95 27.34 8.78
N PHE A 370 7.01 26.54 8.58
CA PHE A 370 6.99 25.25 7.93
C PHE A 370 7.73 24.22 8.79
N ASP A 371 7.41 22.95 8.55
CA ASP A 371 8.08 21.77 9.10
C ASP A 371 8.74 21.02 7.94
N THR A 372 10.00 20.67 8.09
CA THR A 372 10.76 19.93 7.08
C THR A 372 10.66 18.42 7.20
N ASN A 373 9.96 17.89 8.21
CA ASN A 373 9.66 16.46 8.22
C ASN A 373 8.73 16.12 7.05
N ILE A 374 8.94 14.94 6.47
CA ILE A 374 8.08 14.47 5.38
C ILE A 374 6.67 14.24 5.92
N ASN A 375 5.69 14.83 5.23
CA ASN A 375 4.26 14.66 5.49
C ASN A 375 3.57 14.56 4.13
N ARG A 376 3.08 13.37 3.80
CA ARG A 376 2.48 13.07 2.51
C ARG A 376 1.06 12.58 2.70
N TRP A 377 0.13 13.17 1.96
CA TRP A 377 -1.25 12.71 1.81
C TRP A 377 -1.48 12.29 0.37
N GLU A 378 -2.13 11.15 0.20
CA GLU A 378 -2.50 10.62 -1.11
C GLU A 378 -3.94 10.15 -1.07
N TYR A 379 -4.76 10.68 -1.98
CA TYR A 379 -6.15 10.30 -2.17
C TYR A 379 -6.27 9.61 -3.52
N ILE A 380 -6.83 8.41 -3.53
CA ILE A 380 -6.97 7.61 -4.74
C ILE A 380 -8.45 7.22 -4.90
N PHE A 381 -9.01 7.58 -6.03
CA PHE A 381 -10.35 7.20 -6.43
C PHE A 381 -10.29 6.23 -7.61
N GLN A 382 -10.97 5.08 -7.49
CA GLN A 382 -11.12 4.08 -8.53
C GLN A 382 -12.59 3.84 -8.78
N SER A 383 -13.03 3.86 -10.04
CA SER A 383 -14.39 3.55 -10.43
C SER A 383 -14.40 2.72 -11.71
N ASN A 384 -15.03 1.56 -11.68
CA ASN A 384 -15.26 0.67 -12.81
C ASN A 384 -16.76 0.41 -12.92
N ILE A 385 -17.37 0.90 -13.99
CA ILE A 385 -18.79 0.73 -14.26
C ILE A 385 -18.93 0.06 -15.62
N SER A 386 -19.71 -1.00 -15.67
CA SER A 386 -20.07 -1.69 -16.91
C SER A 386 -21.59 -1.66 -17.09
N TYR A 387 -22.03 -1.21 -18.27
CA TYR A 387 -23.43 -1.09 -18.63
C TYR A 387 -23.75 -1.89 -19.89
N LYS A 388 -24.58 -2.90 -19.76
CA LYS A 388 -25.15 -3.65 -20.90
C LYS A 388 -26.26 -2.83 -21.55
N MET A 389 -25.87 -2.03 -22.55
CA MET A 389 -26.79 -1.16 -23.29
C MET A 389 -27.83 -1.97 -24.09
N THR A 390 -27.34 -3.05 -24.74
CA THR A 390 -28.16 -4.05 -25.43
C THR A 390 -27.67 -5.45 -25.05
N PRO A 391 -28.37 -6.53 -25.43
CA PRO A 391 -27.86 -7.89 -25.22
C PRO A 391 -26.49 -8.17 -25.86
N THR A 392 -26.10 -7.37 -26.85
CA THR A 392 -24.86 -7.54 -27.63
C THR A 392 -23.87 -6.40 -27.45
N THR A 393 -24.26 -5.29 -26.80
CA THR A 393 -23.43 -4.08 -26.63
C THR A 393 -23.21 -3.79 -25.17
N THR A 394 -21.95 -3.69 -24.76
CA THR A 394 -21.56 -3.27 -23.40
C THR A 394 -20.66 -2.04 -23.47
N VAL A 395 -20.95 -1.05 -22.61
CA VAL A 395 -20.13 0.14 -22.41
C VAL A 395 -19.50 0.07 -21.04
N GLU A 396 -18.17 0.23 -20.97
CA GLU A 396 -17.40 0.25 -19.74
C GLU A 396 -16.79 1.63 -19.55
N LEU A 397 -16.95 2.20 -18.35
CA LEU A 397 -16.27 3.41 -17.89
C LEU A 397 -15.31 3.01 -16.77
N ARG A 398 -14.05 3.38 -16.91
CA ARG A 398 -13.03 3.19 -15.88
C ARG A 398 -12.33 4.50 -15.57
N MET A 399 -12.23 4.82 -14.29
CA MET A 399 -11.56 6.02 -13.80
C MET A 399 -10.59 5.63 -12.70
N ASN A 400 -9.39 6.19 -12.75
CA ASN A 400 -8.41 6.11 -11.68
C ASN A 400 -7.79 7.50 -11.49
N ASP A 401 -8.16 8.14 -10.40
CA ASP A 401 -7.72 9.49 -10.08
C ASP A 401 -6.89 9.47 -8.81
N GLN A 402 -5.73 10.11 -8.86
CA GLN A 402 -4.77 10.19 -7.76
C GLN A 402 -4.46 11.66 -7.48
N ILE A 403 -4.65 12.09 -6.25
CA ILE A 403 -4.36 13.46 -5.80
C ILE A 403 -3.42 13.38 -4.62
N GLY A 404 -2.22 13.92 -4.77
CA GLY A 404 -1.20 13.89 -3.75
C GLY A 404 -0.75 15.28 -3.29
N TYR A 405 -0.50 15.39 -1.99
CA TYR A 405 0.08 16.55 -1.33
C TYR A 405 1.29 16.10 -0.52
N ALA A 406 2.45 16.66 -0.79
CA ALA A 406 3.65 16.35 -0.05
C ALA A 406 4.32 17.62 0.47
N LYS A 407 4.77 17.57 1.71
CA LYS A 407 5.62 18.56 2.36
C LYS A 407 6.82 17.82 2.92
N GLY A 408 7.99 18.45 2.87
CA GLY A 408 9.20 17.83 3.38
C GLY A 408 10.44 18.64 3.06
N PRO A 409 11.63 18.02 3.15
CA PRO A 409 12.87 18.67 2.81
C PRO A 409 12.97 18.92 1.30
N SER A 410 13.70 19.98 0.93
CA SER A 410 14.02 20.24 -0.48
C SER A 410 15.29 19.52 -0.95
N PHE A 411 15.96 18.81 -0.05
CA PHE A 411 17.16 17.99 -0.30
C PHE A 411 16.81 16.51 -0.31
N SER A 412 17.70 15.65 -0.80
CA SER A 412 17.53 14.22 -0.70
C SER A 412 17.89 13.74 0.73
N THR A 413 17.15 12.75 1.24
CA THR A 413 17.48 12.15 2.54
C THR A 413 18.86 11.50 2.52
N SER A 414 19.35 11.05 1.37
CA SER A 414 20.71 10.55 1.19
C SER A 414 21.77 11.60 1.49
N ASP A 415 21.54 12.87 1.10
CA ASP A 415 22.47 13.97 1.41
C ASP A 415 22.53 14.24 2.90
N LEU A 416 21.39 14.19 3.60
CA LEU A 416 21.38 14.35 5.05
C LEU A 416 22.09 13.20 5.76
N PHE A 417 21.91 11.96 5.32
CA PHE A 417 22.67 10.82 5.81
C PHE A 417 24.17 11.01 5.57
N TYR A 418 24.56 11.40 4.37
CA TYR A 418 25.95 11.70 4.05
C TYR A 418 26.55 12.75 5.00
N LEU A 419 25.84 13.84 5.25
CA LEU A 419 26.26 14.87 6.21
C LEU A 419 26.35 14.30 7.64
N THR A 420 25.39 13.50 8.06
CA THR A 420 25.37 12.85 9.38
C THR A 420 26.62 11.98 9.60
N TYR A 421 27.04 11.21 8.57
CA TYR A 421 28.22 10.37 8.64
C TYR A 421 29.53 11.15 8.65
N ASN A 422 29.59 12.25 7.92
CA ASN A 422 30.83 12.96 7.70
C ASN A 422 31.04 14.13 8.68
N THR A 423 30.03 14.43 9.50
CA THR A 423 30.15 15.50 10.48
C THR A 423 30.73 14.98 11.79
N ASN A 424 31.86 15.56 12.16
CA ASN A 424 32.59 15.26 13.37
C ASN A 424 31.75 15.61 14.61
N PRO A 425 31.62 14.72 15.63
CA PRO A 425 30.83 14.96 16.82
C PRO A 425 31.32 16.10 17.71
N VAL A 426 32.55 16.52 17.56
CA VAL A 426 33.21 17.53 18.41
C VAL A 426 33.55 18.84 17.68
N ALA A 427 33.13 18.98 16.40
CA ALA A 427 33.50 20.15 15.60
C ALA A 427 32.74 21.41 16.00
N PHE A 428 31.45 21.28 16.28
CA PHE A 428 30.55 22.37 16.66
C PHE A 428 29.24 21.83 17.25
N PRO A 429 28.52 22.60 18.08
CA PRO A 429 27.17 22.26 18.51
C PRO A 429 26.17 22.44 17.34
N ALA A 430 24.97 21.86 17.45
CA ALA A 430 23.92 22.04 16.44
C ALA A 430 23.51 23.53 16.33
N SER A 431 23.32 24.17 17.46
CA SER A 431 23.02 25.62 17.56
C SER A 431 23.45 26.11 18.95
N PHE A 432 23.69 27.39 19.06
CA PHE A 432 23.87 28.09 20.31
C PHE A 432 22.55 28.59 20.88
N PRO A 433 22.45 28.91 22.17
CA PRO A 433 21.32 29.59 22.77
C PRO A 433 21.01 30.91 22.07
N ALA A 434 19.72 31.24 22.00
CA ALA A 434 19.31 32.53 21.49
C ALA A 434 19.59 33.62 22.54
N GLU A 435 20.01 34.81 22.11
CA GLU A 435 20.08 36.01 22.92
C GLU A 435 18.86 36.91 22.70
N GLU A 436 18.63 37.80 23.63
CA GLU A 436 17.53 38.76 23.53
C GLU A 436 17.69 39.66 22.29
N GLY A 437 16.66 39.67 21.44
CA GLY A 437 16.66 40.40 20.19
C GLY A 437 17.09 39.60 18.94
N ASP A 438 17.50 38.36 19.09
CA ASP A 438 17.84 37.50 17.94
C ASP A 438 16.64 37.26 17.04
N LYS A 439 16.84 37.47 15.75
CA LYS A 439 15.86 37.19 14.68
C LYS A 439 16.19 35.93 13.90
N HIS A 440 17.28 35.24 14.23
CA HIS A 440 17.79 34.07 13.55
C HIS A 440 18.31 33.03 14.55
N ILE A 441 18.50 31.80 14.08
CA ILE A 441 19.12 30.74 14.85
C ILE A 441 20.64 30.86 14.68
N ARG A 442 21.37 30.82 15.79
CA ARG A 442 22.83 30.79 15.82
C ARG A 442 23.32 29.36 15.65
N PHE A 443 23.54 28.94 14.41
CA PHE A 443 24.04 27.59 14.14
C PHE A 443 25.53 27.48 14.46
N GLY A 444 25.92 26.34 15.03
CA GLY A 444 27.33 26.03 15.20
C GLY A 444 28.01 25.78 13.85
N GLY A 445 29.23 26.24 13.70
CA GLY A 445 30.00 26.06 12.49
C GLY A 445 31.50 25.98 12.76
N ALA A 446 32.24 25.41 11.83
CA ALA A 446 33.70 25.39 11.82
C ALA A 446 34.23 25.60 10.41
N MET A 447 35.36 26.26 10.31
CA MET A 447 36.05 26.44 9.03
C MET A 447 36.84 25.19 8.67
N LEU A 448 36.71 24.75 7.42
CA LEU A 448 37.64 23.82 6.78
C LEU A 448 38.90 24.55 6.34
N SER A 449 39.87 23.87 5.75
CA SER A 449 41.03 24.50 5.12
C SER A 449 40.59 25.45 4.02
N GLY A 450 41.12 26.66 4.03
CA GLY A 450 40.68 27.75 3.13
C GLY A 450 39.43 28.46 3.65
N ASN A 451 38.62 29.00 2.76
CA ASN A 451 37.38 29.71 3.10
C ASN A 451 36.13 28.82 3.07
N SER A 452 36.31 27.48 3.09
CA SER A 452 35.21 26.54 3.10
C SER A 452 34.73 26.25 4.51
N MET A 453 33.42 26.11 4.69
CA MET A 453 32.81 25.76 5.96
C MET A 453 32.33 24.30 5.99
N TYR A 454 32.32 23.72 7.18
CA TYR A 454 31.56 22.50 7.41
C TYR A 454 30.06 22.78 7.28
N ASN A 455 29.35 21.93 6.57
CA ASN A 455 27.89 21.96 6.57
C ASN A 455 27.37 21.41 7.92
N ASN A 456 26.62 22.23 8.64
CA ASN A 456 25.93 21.78 9.84
C ASN A 456 24.66 20.99 9.43
N PRO A 457 24.58 19.68 9.74
CA PRO A 457 23.45 18.85 9.32
C PRO A 457 22.11 19.33 9.86
N TYR A 458 22.09 19.88 11.08
CA TYR A 458 20.89 20.43 11.69
C TYR A 458 20.39 21.68 10.96
N ALA A 459 21.27 22.62 10.65
CA ALA A 459 20.94 23.79 9.85
C ALA A 459 20.45 23.39 8.45
N TYR A 460 21.11 22.40 7.83
CA TYR A 460 20.73 21.86 6.53
C TYR A 460 19.33 21.27 6.55
N MET A 461 19.00 20.49 7.60
CA MET A 461 17.70 19.86 7.77
C MET A 461 16.56 20.87 7.92
N ILE A 462 16.71 21.88 8.80
CA ILE A 462 15.58 22.75 9.16
C ILE A 462 15.37 23.94 8.24
N ASN A 463 16.37 24.33 7.45
CA ASN A 463 16.33 25.55 6.62
C ASN A 463 15.86 25.30 5.18
N ASN A 464 15.62 24.05 4.78
CA ASN A 464 15.34 23.70 3.40
C ASN A 464 14.04 22.90 3.30
N PHE A 465 13.01 23.53 2.75
CA PHE A 465 11.66 22.98 2.65
C PHE A 465 11.18 22.93 1.19
N ARG A 466 10.39 21.91 0.89
CA ARG A 466 9.66 21.77 -0.38
C ARG A 466 8.19 21.42 -0.10
N GLY A 467 7.30 22.12 -0.80
CA GLY A 467 5.89 21.75 -0.92
C GLY A 467 5.60 21.33 -2.35
N SER A 468 4.86 20.25 -2.53
CA SER A 468 4.45 19.78 -3.85
C SER A 468 3.03 19.20 -3.84
N ASN A 469 2.35 19.36 -4.96
CA ASN A 469 1.04 18.76 -5.21
C ASN A 469 1.11 18.06 -6.55
N HIS A 470 0.51 16.88 -6.67
CA HIS A 470 0.34 16.23 -7.96
C HIS A 470 -1.09 15.72 -8.11
N ASN A 471 -1.51 15.63 -9.35
CA ASN A 471 -2.83 15.13 -9.71
C ASN A 471 -2.70 14.29 -10.99
N THR A 472 -3.19 13.06 -10.95
CA THR A 472 -3.30 12.19 -12.12
C THR A 472 -4.77 11.84 -12.32
N ILE A 473 -5.34 12.23 -13.43
CA ILE A 473 -6.68 11.83 -13.86
C ILE A 473 -6.51 10.86 -15.03
N ASN A 474 -7.02 9.65 -14.89
CA ASN A 474 -6.94 8.62 -15.92
C ASN A 474 -8.33 8.03 -16.14
N THR A 475 -8.93 8.37 -17.28
CA THR A 475 -10.32 7.97 -17.62
C THR A 475 -10.33 7.23 -18.94
N SER A 476 -11.00 6.08 -18.98
CA SER A 476 -11.20 5.31 -20.21
C SER A 476 -12.65 4.90 -20.40
N VAL A 477 -13.05 4.87 -21.67
CA VAL A 477 -14.34 4.34 -22.11
C VAL A 477 -14.08 3.23 -23.11
N ARG A 478 -14.65 2.05 -22.86
CA ARG A 478 -14.60 0.92 -23.78
C ARG A 478 -16.02 0.56 -24.23
N ILE A 479 -16.19 0.35 -25.52
CA ILE A 479 -17.42 -0.17 -26.09
C ILE A 479 -17.11 -1.54 -26.67
N ASN A 480 -17.80 -2.56 -26.21
CA ASN A 480 -17.69 -3.93 -26.69
C ASN A 480 -18.97 -4.29 -27.44
N GLN A 481 -18.83 -4.80 -28.64
CA GLN A 481 -19.93 -5.26 -29.49
C GLN A 481 -19.72 -6.73 -29.88
N ASN A 482 -20.69 -7.57 -29.52
CA ASN A 482 -20.76 -8.96 -29.98
C ASN A 482 -21.49 -8.99 -31.32
N PHE A 483 -20.91 -9.66 -32.32
CA PHE A 483 -21.43 -9.84 -33.67
C PHE A 483 -21.83 -11.29 -33.96
N ASP A 484 -22.20 -12.08 -32.94
CA ASP A 484 -22.65 -13.46 -33.13
C ASP A 484 -23.84 -13.59 -34.08
N PHE A 485 -24.62 -12.51 -34.25
CA PHE A 485 -25.73 -12.43 -35.22
C PHE A 485 -25.22 -12.35 -36.67
N VAL A 486 -23.97 -11.94 -36.92
CA VAL A 486 -23.31 -11.97 -38.24
C VAL A 486 -22.59 -13.29 -38.42
N THR A 487 -21.71 -13.62 -37.51
CA THR A 487 -21.02 -14.92 -37.44
C THR A 487 -20.61 -15.24 -36.00
N LYS A 488 -20.90 -16.48 -35.57
CA LYS A 488 -20.60 -16.91 -34.21
C LYS A 488 -19.12 -16.74 -33.89
N GLY A 489 -18.82 -16.10 -32.77
CA GLY A 489 -17.48 -15.87 -32.24
C GLY A 489 -16.82 -14.60 -32.77
N LEU A 490 -17.52 -13.75 -33.51
CA LEU A 490 -17.03 -12.43 -33.95
C LEU A 490 -17.39 -11.38 -32.90
N SER A 491 -16.44 -10.56 -32.49
CA SER A 491 -16.65 -9.39 -31.64
C SER A 491 -15.71 -8.25 -32.04
N ALA A 492 -16.12 -7.01 -31.72
CA ALA A 492 -15.25 -5.86 -31.85
C ALA A 492 -15.31 -5.02 -30.60
N SER A 493 -14.24 -4.30 -30.31
CA SER A 493 -14.18 -3.32 -29.23
C SER A 493 -13.40 -2.08 -29.65
N ILE A 494 -13.79 -0.95 -29.09
CA ILE A 494 -13.05 0.30 -29.16
C ILE A 494 -12.82 0.79 -27.75
N LEU A 495 -11.59 1.19 -27.45
CA LEU A 495 -11.17 1.78 -26.20
C LEU A 495 -10.63 3.18 -26.48
N VAL A 496 -11.10 4.15 -25.73
CA VAL A 496 -10.57 5.51 -25.71
C VAL A 496 -10.15 5.83 -24.30
N ASN A 497 -8.95 6.35 -24.13
CA ASN A 497 -8.40 6.76 -22.84
C ASN A 497 -7.83 8.18 -22.94
N TRP A 498 -8.08 8.95 -21.90
CA TRP A 498 -7.47 10.24 -21.67
C TRP A 498 -6.83 10.26 -20.29
N LYS A 499 -5.54 10.62 -20.25
CA LYS A 499 -4.77 10.79 -19.03
C LYS A 499 -4.25 12.22 -18.97
N ASN A 500 -4.47 12.89 -17.84
CA ASN A 500 -3.83 14.14 -17.48
C ASN A 500 -2.99 13.94 -16.23
N TYR A 501 -1.75 14.38 -16.28
CA TYR A 501 -0.87 14.49 -15.12
C TYR A 501 -0.50 15.95 -14.92
N SER A 502 -0.65 16.47 -13.73
CA SER A 502 -0.19 17.79 -13.34
C SER A 502 0.58 17.74 -12.03
N ASN A 503 1.64 18.50 -11.96
CA ASN A 503 2.45 18.65 -10.75
C ASN A 503 2.79 20.13 -10.56
N SER A 504 2.78 20.57 -9.30
CA SER A 504 3.29 21.89 -8.91
C SER A 504 4.15 21.77 -7.68
N SER A 505 5.27 22.49 -7.64
CA SER A 505 6.16 22.51 -6.49
C SER A 505 6.79 23.86 -6.26
N TYR A 506 7.14 24.12 -5.01
CA TYR A 506 7.89 25.30 -4.58
C TYR A 506 8.83 24.93 -3.45
N THR A 507 9.91 25.67 -3.30
CA THR A 507 10.88 25.51 -2.22
C THR A 507 10.90 26.76 -1.34
N LYS A 508 11.23 26.57 -0.08
CA LYS A 508 11.58 27.63 0.86
C LYS A 508 12.94 27.35 1.43
N SER A 509 13.75 28.35 1.54
CA SER A 509 15.09 28.25 2.12
C SER A 509 15.45 29.47 2.93
N LEU A 510 16.35 29.26 3.88
CA LEU A 510 16.91 30.31 4.71
C LEU A 510 18.43 30.12 4.77
N ALA A 511 19.19 31.12 4.36
CA ALA A 511 20.63 31.08 4.51
C ALA A 511 21.00 31.16 6.00
N PRO A 512 21.75 30.17 6.54
CA PRO A 512 22.04 30.11 7.97
C PRO A 512 23.13 31.10 8.40
N TYR A 513 23.01 31.60 9.63
CA TYR A 513 24.07 32.28 10.34
C TYR A 513 24.89 31.27 11.12
N TYR A 514 26.20 31.16 10.84
CA TYR A 514 27.09 30.27 11.55
C TYR A 514 27.97 31.03 12.54
N TYR A 515 28.14 30.40 13.70
CA TYR A 515 28.92 30.92 14.81
C TYR A 515 29.87 29.87 15.33
N ARG A 516 30.97 30.32 15.95
CA ARG A 516 31.85 29.52 16.78
C ARG A 516 32.15 30.22 18.10
N VAL A 517 32.61 29.47 19.07
CA VAL A 517 33.18 30.07 20.28
C VAL A 517 34.46 30.79 19.93
N GLN A 518 34.56 32.05 20.33
CA GLN A 518 35.76 32.87 20.11
C GLN A 518 36.92 32.29 20.90
N ASP A 519 38.09 32.15 20.26
CA ASP A 519 39.29 31.61 20.86
C ASP A 519 39.70 32.40 22.11
N GLY A 520 39.95 31.69 23.24
CA GLY A 520 40.33 32.30 24.49
C GLY A 520 39.22 33.00 25.29
N SER A 521 37.98 32.99 24.82
CA SER A 521 36.87 33.60 25.55
C SER A 521 36.30 32.76 26.69
N TRP A 522 36.68 31.49 26.79
CA TRP A 522 36.21 30.56 27.79
C TRP A 522 37.32 30.17 28.77
N ASN A 523 36.97 29.93 30.04
CA ASN A 523 37.84 29.31 31.02
C ASN A 523 37.07 28.38 31.98
N VAL A 524 37.80 27.50 32.67
CA VAL A 524 37.22 26.47 33.54
C VAL A 524 36.60 27.05 34.82
N ASP A 525 37.04 28.21 35.28
CA ASP A 525 36.55 28.84 36.52
C ASP A 525 35.17 29.51 36.31
N SER A 526 34.81 29.74 35.06
CA SER A 526 33.53 30.32 34.66
C SER A 526 32.95 29.60 33.45
N PRO A 527 32.58 28.31 33.60
CA PRO A 527 32.32 27.44 32.46
C PRO A 527 31.13 27.86 31.60
N ASP A 528 30.19 28.63 32.12
CA ASP A 528 29.01 29.10 31.39
C ASP A 528 29.27 30.38 30.58
N LEU A 529 30.43 31.02 30.77
CA LEU A 529 30.78 32.28 30.09
C LEU A 529 31.68 32.02 28.89
N TYR A 530 31.22 32.42 27.73
CA TYR A 530 31.96 32.39 26.47
C TYR A 530 31.44 33.47 25.51
N ALA A 531 32.27 33.94 24.59
CA ALA A 531 31.84 34.82 23.52
C ALA A 531 31.71 34.07 22.20
N LEU A 532 30.84 34.54 21.34
CA LEU A 532 30.66 33.98 19.99
C LEU A 532 31.25 34.89 18.92
N GLU A 533 31.88 34.25 17.95
CA GLU A 533 32.32 34.86 16.71
C GLU A 533 31.42 34.42 15.57
N GLN A 534 30.88 35.35 14.81
CA GLN A 534 30.08 35.07 13.64
C GLN A 534 31.00 34.74 12.46
N LEU A 535 30.81 33.56 11.87
CA LEU A 535 31.57 33.06 10.73
C LEU A 535 30.99 33.47 9.38
N THR A 536 29.67 33.48 9.26
CA THR A 536 28.97 33.84 8.02
C THR A 536 27.75 34.68 8.32
N SER A 537 27.40 35.56 7.35
CA SER A 537 26.11 36.23 7.34
C SER A 537 25.08 35.35 6.64
N GLY A 538 23.93 35.23 7.26
CA GLY A 538 22.77 34.51 6.71
C GLY A 538 21.67 35.46 6.22
N SER A 539 20.45 34.99 6.22
CA SER A 539 19.25 35.77 5.89
C SER A 539 18.26 35.73 7.06
N GLU A 540 17.65 36.87 7.38
CA GLU A 540 16.54 36.97 8.36
C GLU A 540 15.20 36.61 7.72
N TYR A 541 15.12 36.56 6.40
CA TYR A 541 13.89 36.34 5.65
C TYR A 541 13.95 35.01 4.87
N ILE A 542 12.84 34.28 4.93
CA ILE A 542 12.68 33.05 4.17
C ILE A 542 12.54 33.41 2.70
N SER A 543 13.42 32.87 1.87
CA SER A 543 13.31 32.91 0.41
C SER A 543 12.34 31.82 -0.05
N GLN A 544 11.46 32.15 -0.96
CA GLN A 544 10.56 31.19 -1.61
C GLN A 544 10.78 31.25 -3.11
N SER A 545 10.93 30.07 -3.74
CA SER A 545 11.02 29.99 -5.20
C SER A 545 9.67 30.29 -5.85
N ASP A 546 9.70 30.60 -7.15
CA ASP A 546 8.50 30.55 -7.96
C ASP A 546 7.88 29.16 -7.95
N ILE A 547 6.56 29.09 -8.20
CA ILE A 547 5.87 27.82 -8.29
C ILE A 547 6.17 27.20 -9.66
N GLU A 548 6.98 26.14 -9.64
CA GLU A 548 7.19 25.30 -10.82
C GLU A 548 5.91 24.51 -11.10
N ARG A 549 5.50 24.48 -12.36
CA ARG A 549 4.33 23.70 -12.82
C ARG A 549 4.72 22.85 -14.00
N TYR A 550 4.29 21.60 -13.94
CA TYR A 550 4.43 20.66 -15.03
C TYR A 550 3.06 20.02 -15.32
N GLN A 551 2.73 19.89 -16.59
CA GLN A 551 1.51 19.21 -17.03
C GLN A 551 1.82 18.37 -18.25
N ASP A 552 1.24 17.18 -18.28
CA ASP A 552 1.32 16.22 -19.38
C ASP A 552 -0.06 15.63 -19.66
N ASN A 553 -0.39 15.52 -20.95
CA ASN A 553 -1.64 14.94 -21.41
C ASN A 553 -1.33 13.80 -22.37
N THR A 554 -1.98 12.68 -22.18
CA THR A 554 -1.86 11.55 -23.09
C THR A 554 -3.26 11.14 -23.56
N PHE A 555 -3.41 11.05 -24.87
CA PHE A 555 -4.57 10.43 -25.50
C PHE A 555 -4.17 9.06 -26.06
N TYR A 556 -5.01 8.05 -25.80
CA TYR A 556 -4.81 6.70 -26.32
C TYR A 556 -6.14 6.15 -26.84
N MET A 557 -6.07 5.48 -28.00
CA MET A 557 -7.20 4.79 -28.59
C MET A 557 -6.73 3.44 -29.14
N ASP A 558 -7.52 2.40 -28.90
CA ASP A 558 -7.38 1.13 -29.63
C ASP A 558 -8.71 0.62 -30.15
N GLY A 559 -8.66 -0.02 -31.30
CA GLY A 559 -9.77 -0.75 -31.91
C GLY A 559 -9.34 -2.20 -32.14
N ARG A 560 -10.20 -3.14 -31.74
CA ARG A 560 -9.94 -4.58 -31.86
C ARG A 560 -11.09 -5.28 -32.53
N ILE A 561 -10.77 -6.23 -33.43
CA ILE A 561 -11.71 -7.20 -33.99
C ILE A 561 -11.20 -8.57 -33.60
N ASN A 562 -12.01 -9.32 -32.88
CA ASN A 562 -11.69 -10.65 -32.40
C ASN A 562 -12.60 -11.68 -33.05
N TYR A 563 -12.04 -12.79 -33.47
CA TYR A 563 -12.77 -13.96 -33.91
C TYR A 563 -12.30 -15.17 -33.11
N SER A 564 -13.23 -15.93 -32.52
CA SER A 564 -12.90 -17.15 -31.81
C SER A 564 -14.05 -18.15 -31.95
N ARG A 565 -13.81 -19.26 -32.62
CA ARG A 565 -14.85 -20.27 -32.87
C ARG A 565 -14.25 -21.68 -32.86
N GLN A 566 -15.01 -22.60 -32.30
CA GLN A 566 -14.70 -24.04 -32.36
C GLN A 566 -15.46 -24.72 -33.48
N PHE A 567 -14.74 -25.43 -34.35
CA PHE A 567 -15.26 -26.24 -35.44
C PHE A 567 -14.97 -27.71 -35.13
N GLY A 568 -15.91 -28.40 -34.52
CA GLY A 568 -15.70 -29.75 -34.07
C GLY A 568 -14.52 -29.87 -33.12
N ARG A 569 -13.41 -30.52 -33.50
CA ARG A 569 -12.19 -30.64 -32.70
C ARG A 569 -11.16 -29.51 -32.92
N HIS A 570 -11.43 -28.61 -33.84
CA HIS A 570 -10.52 -27.53 -34.22
C HIS A 570 -11.02 -26.21 -33.57
N ALA A 571 -10.15 -25.52 -32.86
CA ALA A 571 -10.39 -24.17 -32.38
C ALA A 571 -9.60 -23.17 -33.25
N VAL A 572 -10.31 -22.19 -33.82
CA VAL A 572 -9.69 -21.13 -34.63
C VAL A 572 -9.92 -19.81 -33.91
N SER A 573 -8.84 -19.06 -33.67
CA SER A 573 -8.91 -17.71 -33.09
C SER A 573 -7.96 -16.78 -33.84
N GLY A 574 -8.37 -15.52 -33.95
CA GLY A 574 -7.56 -14.45 -34.53
C GLY A 574 -7.99 -13.10 -33.99
N MET A 575 -7.06 -12.16 -34.03
CA MET A 575 -7.29 -10.78 -33.60
C MET A 575 -6.64 -9.83 -34.60
N LEU A 576 -7.36 -8.77 -34.95
CA LEU A 576 -6.82 -7.58 -35.60
C LEU A 576 -6.92 -6.42 -34.62
N MET A 577 -5.80 -5.70 -34.44
CA MET A 577 -5.76 -4.55 -33.52
C MET A 577 -5.09 -3.36 -34.21
N TYR A 578 -5.71 -2.20 -34.04
CA TYR A 578 -5.12 -0.91 -34.36
C TYR A 578 -5.02 -0.07 -33.08
N MET A 579 -3.90 0.61 -32.88
CA MET A 579 -3.70 1.48 -31.74
C MET A 579 -3.10 2.82 -32.16
N MET A 580 -3.49 3.88 -31.47
CA MET A 580 -2.97 5.23 -31.63
C MET A 580 -2.70 5.82 -30.24
N ARG A 581 -1.60 6.56 -30.13
CA ARG A 581 -1.24 7.29 -28.92
C ARG A 581 -0.65 8.65 -29.28
N GLU A 582 -1.09 9.67 -28.57
CA GLU A 582 -0.62 11.05 -28.70
C GLU A 582 -0.23 11.58 -27.29
N TYR A 583 0.86 12.33 -27.24
CA TYR A 583 1.43 12.93 -26.01
C TYR A 583 1.31 14.45 -26.04
#